data_0233ee41886b8348cdc8583838b689b1
#
_entry.id   0233ee41886b8348cdc8583838b689b1
#
_cell.length_a   1.000
_cell.length_b   1.000
_cell.length_c   1.000
_cell.angle_alpha   90.00
_cell.angle_beta   90.00
_cell.angle_gamma   90.00
#
_symmetry.space_group_name_H-M   'P 1'
#
loop_
_entity.id
_entity.type
_entity.pdbx_description
1 polymer ?
#
loop_
_entity_poly.entity_id
_entity_poly.type
_entity_poly.pdbx_seq_one_letter_code
_entity_poly.pdbx_strand_id
1 'polypeptide(L)'
;MHYGGLDLSSTTDITAWCVGEKLSDGYKADWRFYIPEDRARLLEDRDRVPYSAWIRQGFVTATPGKVIDYGIVEADIVKDCQSLEIVRIGYDPWNAEATRQRLEDEGIECVALRQGYATLTAPCKELERCVINHTLDHGGNPVIEWMASNVEVQTDVNGNIRPVRPEHNSGSKKIDGIMALVFMIAVGLANTDGPSIYETPGAMSL
;
A
#
# COMPACT_ATOMS: atom_id res chain seq x y z
N MET A 1 -16.51 3.39 1.29
CA MET A 1 -16.01 2.21 0.54
C MET A 1 -14.56 2.01 0.89
N HIS A 2 -14.18 0.75 1.20
CA HIS A 2 -12.81 0.41 1.57
C HIS A 2 -12.05 -0.25 0.41
N TYR A 3 -10.78 0.04 0.35
CA TYR A 3 -9.82 -0.47 -0.62
C TYR A 3 -8.56 -0.93 0.07
N GLY A 4 -7.85 -1.87 -0.53
CA GLY A 4 -6.58 -2.37 -0.02
C GLY A 4 -5.41 -2.03 -0.92
N GLY A 5 -4.22 -1.92 -0.32
CA GLY A 5 -2.96 -1.80 -1.03
C GLY A 5 -1.89 -2.66 -0.38
N LEU A 6 -1.20 -3.47 -1.15
CA LEU A 6 -0.22 -4.44 -0.68
C LEU A 6 1.13 -4.23 -1.35
N ASP A 7 2.15 -3.98 -0.55
CA ASP A 7 3.55 -3.97 -0.97
C ASP A 7 4.32 -5.08 -0.27
N LEU A 8 4.59 -6.17 -1.02
CA LEU A 8 5.30 -7.34 -0.52
C LEU A 8 6.80 -7.16 -0.64
N SER A 9 7.49 -7.33 0.47
CA SER A 9 8.96 -7.40 0.45
C SER A 9 9.47 -8.74 -0.10
N SER A 10 10.74 -8.76 -0.49
CA SER A 10 11.39 -9.97 -1.03
C SER A 10 11.86 -10.98 0.02
N THR A 11 11.22 -11.20 1.14
CA THR A 11 11.52 -12.21 2.17
C THR A 11 12.11 -11.73 3.49
N THR A 12 12.97 -10.72 3.50
CA THR A 12 13.72 -10.35 4.73
C THR A 12 13.57 -8.89 5.13
N ASP A 13 12.74 -8.16 4.40
CA ASP A 13 12.47 -6.75 4.61
C ASP A 13 11.05 -6.52 5.15
N ILE A 14 10.62 -5.27 5.26
CA ILE A 14 9.28 -4.95 5.74
C ILE A 14 8.24 -5.16 4.63
N THR A 15 7.14 -5.80 4.95
CA THR A 15 5.94 -5.89 4.10
C THR A 15 4.88 -4.96 4.66
N ALA A 16 4.15 -4.26 3.80
CA ALA A 16 3.11 -3.31 4.17
C ALA A 16 1.76 -3.69 3.55
N TRP A 17 0.74 -3.78 4.39
CA TRP A 17 -0.67 -3.85 4.04
C TRP A 17 -1.35 -2.57 4.48
N CYS A 18 -1.97 -1.85 3.55
CA CYS A 18 -2.73 -0.63 3.79
C CYS A 18 -4.21 -0.86 3.49
N VAL A 19 -5.08 -0.50 4.42
CA VAL A 19 -6.52 -0.44 4.21
C VAL A 19 -6.95 1.01 4.27
N GLY A 20 -7.75 1.45 3.30
CA GLY A 20 -8.24 2.82 3.30
C GLY A 20 -9.71 2.94 2.95
N GLU A 21 -10.36 3.87 3.63
CA GLU A 21 -11.70 4.34 3.31
C GLU A 21 -11.61 5.62 2.48
N LYS A 22 -12.23 5.61 1.30
CA LYS A 22 -12.38 6.82 0.49
C LYS A 22 -13.51 7.67 1.05
N LEU A 23 -13.17 8.87 1.49
CA LEU A 23 -14.09 9.89 1.98
C LEU A 23 -14.51 10.84 0.84
N SER A 24 -15.40 11.80 1.12
CA SER A 24 -15.83 12.81 0.14
C SER A 24 -14.69 13.71 -0.34
N ASP A 25 -13.69 13.98 0.50
CA ASP A 25 -12.55 14.85 0.20
C ASP A 25 -11.21 14.30 0.71
N GLY A 26 -10.98 13.03 0.56
CA GLY A 26 -9.70 12.44 1.00
C GLY A 26 -9.81 10.98 1.38
N TYR A 27 -8.95 10.56 2.28
CA TYR A 27 -8.85 9.17 2.71
C TYR A 27 -8.58 9.08 4.21
N LYS A 28 -9.17 8.04 4.82
CA LYS A 28 -8.72 7.52 6.11
C LYS A 28 -8.02 6.20 5.84
N ALA A 29 -6.80 6.05 6.32
CA ALA A 29 -5.99 4.87 6.06
C ALA A 29 -5.36 4.32 7.33
N ASP A 30 -5.28 3.00 7.40
CA ASP A 30 -4.61 2.24 8.46
C ASP A 30 -3.68 1.21 7.86
N TRP A 31 -2.66 0.77 8.61
CA TRP A 31 -1.62 -0.13 8.12
C TRP A 31 -1.33 -1.27 9.08
N ARG A 32 -0.96 -2.40 8.49
CA ARG A 32 -0.24 -3.48 9.16
C ARG A 32 1.13 -3.63 8.50
N PHE A 33 2.16 -3.64 9.32
CA PHE A 33 3.53 -3.86 8.88
C PHE A 33 4.04 -5.18 9.43
N TYR A 34 4.79 -5.92 8.61
CA TYR A 34 5.30 -7.24 8.98
C TYR A 34 6.81 -7.30 8.75
N ILE A 35 7.52 -7.87 9.72
CA ILE A 35 8.96 -8.17 9.64
C ILE A 35 9.23 -9.57 10.22
N PRO A 36 10.33 -10.24 9.80
CA PRO A 36 10.74 -11.49 10.44
C PRO A 36 11.21 -11.24 11.87
N GLU A 37 10.72 -12.02 12.84
CA GLU A 37 11.06 -11.88 14.27
C GLU A 37 12.57 -11.98 14.53
N ASP A 38 13.23 -13.01 13.96
CA ASP A 38 14.66 -13.27 14.13
C ASP A 38 15.53 -12.12 13.57
N ARG A 39 14.97 -11.24 12.76
CA ARG A 39 15.69 -10.13 12.13
C ARG A 39 15.35 -8.76 12.72
N ALA A 40 14.40 -8.68 13.63
CA ALA A 40 13.90 -7.39 14.16
C ALA A 40 15.02 -6.48 14.66
N ARG A 41 15.98 -7.02 15.45
CA ARG A 41 17.13 -6.24 15.94
C ARG A 41 18.08 -5.79 14.83
N LEU A 42 18.38 -6.68 13.87
CA LEU A 42 19.24 -6.33 12.73
C LEU A 42 18.61 -5.23 11.87
N LEU A 43 17.30 -5.29 11.67
CA LEU A 43 16.56 -4.25 10.96
C LEU A 43 16.54 -2.93 11.75
N GLU A 44 16.37 -3.00 13.08
CA GLU A 44 16.44 -1.86 13.98
C GLU A 44 17.78 -1.13 13.88
N ASP A 45 18.89 -1.88 13.92
CA ASP A 45 20.26 -1.33 13.79
C ASP A 45 20.51 -0.74 12.38
N ARG A 46 20.03 -1.42 11.33
CA ARG A 46 20.21 -1.00 9.95
C ARG A 46 19.44 0.29 9.65
N ASP A 47 18.15 0.30 9.99
CA ASP A 47 17.21 1.36 9.61
C ASP A 47 17.21 2.50 10.63
N ARG A 48 17.83 2.28 11.82
CA ARG A 48 17.94 3.22 12.94
C ARG A 48 16.57 3.71 13.43
N VAL A 49 15.63 2.78 13.53
CA VAL A 49 14.27 3.01 14.03
C VAL A 49 13.88 1.94 15.05
N PRO A 50 12.99 2.23 16.01
CA PRO A 50 12.73 1.36 17.14
C PRO A 50 11.73 0.25 16.81
N TYR A 51 12.04 -0.68 15.90
CA TYR A 51 11.17 -1.81 15.55
C TYR A 51 10.71 -2.60 16.77
N SER A 52 11.61 -2.83 17.73
CA SER A 52 11.27 -3.54 18.97
C SER A 52 10.22 -2.79 19.81
N ALA A 53 10.21 -1.47 19.78
CA ALA A 53 9.16 -0.67 20.43
C ALA A 53 7.87 -0.70 19.64
N TRP A 54 7.93 -0.58 18.32
CA TRP A 54 6.76 -0.64 17.43
C TRP A 54 6.05 -2.00 17.49
N ILE A 55 6.82 -3.10 17.63
CA ILE A 55 6.24 -4.44 17.85
C ILE A 55 5.46 -4.47 19.17
N ARG A 56 6.06 -4.00 20.28
CA ARG A 56 5.37 -3.96 21.59
C ARG A 56 4.15 -3.06 21.61
N GLN A 57 4.13 -2.01 20.80
CA GLN A 57 3.02 -1.07 20.66
C GLN A 57 1.95 -1.55 19.65
N GLY A 58 2.21 -2.63 18.91
CA GLY A 58 1.29 -3.19 17.94
C GLY A 58 1.29 -2.51 16.55
N PHE A 59 2.24 -1.60 16.29
CA PHE A 59 2.39 -0.98 14.95
C PHE A 59 3.08 -1.88 13.93
N VAL A 60 3.86 -2.87 14.39
CA VAL A 60 4.56 -3.84 13.55
C VAL A 60 4.31 -5.23 14.09
N THR A 61 3.98 -6.17 13.22
CA THR A 61 3.84 -7.59 13.53
C THR A 61 5.15 -8.30 13.20
N ALA A 62 5.76 -8.95 14.18
CA ALA A 62 6.90 -9.85 13.99
C ALA A 62 6.37 -11.24 13.64
N THR A 63 6.64 -11.72 12.42
CA THR A 63 6.29 -13.09 12.02
C THR A 63 7.39 -14.06 12.43
N PRO A 64 7.05 -15.29 12.88
CA PRO A 64 8.05 -16.24 13.35
C PRO A 64 9.13 -16.58 12.32
N GLY A 65 10.40 -16.67 12.76
CA GLY A 65 11.51 -17.11 11.93
C GLY A 65 12.30 -15.99 11.25
N LYS A 66 13.10 -16.39 10.24
CA LYS A 66 14.08 -15.52 9.54
C LYS A 66 13.55 -14.83 8.30
N VAL A 67 12.39 -15.23 7.82
CA VAL A 67 11.70 -14.72 6.65
C VAL A 67 10.25 -14.37 7.04
N ILE A 68 9.62 -13.50 6.28
CA ILE A 68 8.19 -13.17 6.51
C ILE A 68 7.34 -14.41 6.27
N ASP A 69 6.48 -14.72 7.23
CA ASP A 69 5.43 -15.73 7.06
C ASP A 69 4.24 -15.07 6.32
N TYR A 70 4.19 -15.29 5.00
CA TYR A 70 3.10 -14.75 4.18
C TYR A 70 1.73 -15.35 4.52
N GLY A 71 1.68 -16.54 5.13
CA GLY A 71 0.41 -17.10 5.60
C GLY A 71 -0.25 -16.24 6.68
N ILE A 72 0.55 -15.62 7.57
CA ILE A 72 0.05 -14.65 8.57
C ILE A 72 -0.44 -13.37 7.89
N VAL A 73 0.32 -12.85 6.92
CA VAL A 73 -0.06 -11.65 6.16
C VAL A 73 -1.37 -11.88 5.42
N GLU A 74 -1.50 -13.00 4.72
CA GLU A 74 -2.69 -13.36 3.95
C GLU A 74 -3.92 -13.56 4.84
N ALA A 75 -3.76 -14.22 6.00
CA ALA A 75 -4.85 -14.40 6.97
C ALA A 75 -5.36 -13.06 7.52
N ASP A 76 -4.46 -12.11 7.82
CA ASP A 76 -4.84 -10.78 8.26
C ASP A 76 -5.57 -10.00 7.15
N ILE A 77 -5.10 -10.09 5.89
CA ILE A 77 -5.75 -9.47 4.73
C ILE A 77 -7.18 -10.03 4.55
N VAL A 78 -7.34 -11.36 4.56
CA VAL A 78 -8.65 -12.01 4.42
C VAL A 78 -9.60 -11.54 5.52
N LYS A 79 -9.12 -11.49 6.78
CA LYS A 79 -9.91 -11.01 7.92
C LYS A 79 -10.34 -9.54 7.73
N ASP A 80 -9.43 -8.67 7.30
CA ASP A 80 -9.77 -7.26 7.06
C ASP A 80 -10.75 -7.12 5.88
N CYS A 81 -10.59 -7.90 4.80
CA CYS A 81 -11.52 -7.92 3.68
C CYS A 81 -12.93 -8.31 4.08
N GLN A 82 -13.06 -9.33 4.94
CA GLN A 82 -14.36 -9.78 5.44
C GLN A 82 -15.01 -8.78 6.40
N SER A 83 -14.21 -8.11 7.26
CA SER A 83 -14.75 -7.20 8.28
C SER A 83 -15.08 -5.81 7.77
N LEU A 84 -14.37 -5.33 6.72
CA LEU A 84 -14.48 -3.97 6.18
C LEU A 84 -15.14 -3.91 4.80
N GLU A 85 -15.54 -5.05 4.25
CA GLU A 85 -16.11 -5.15 2.89
C GLU A 85 -15.21 -4.48 1.84
N ILE A 86 -13.92 -4.86 1.84
CA ILE A 86 -12.93 -4.30 0.90
C ILE A 86 -13.30 -4.68 -0.53
N VAL A 87 -13.47 -3.69 -1.39
CA VAL A 87 -13.92 -3.87 -2.78
C VAL A 87 -12.86 -4.55 -3.63
N ARG A 88 -11.59 -4.10 -3.51
CA ARG A 88 -10.45 -4.64 -4.26
C ARG A 88 -9.12 -4.25 -3.64
N ILE A 89 -8.07 -4.98 -4.02
CA ILE A 89 -6.70 -4.77 -3.55
C ILE A 89 -5.79 -4.42 -4.72
N GLY A 90 -5.03 -3.31 -4.60
CA GLY A 90 -3.93 -3.00 -5.49
C GLY A 90 -2.61 -3.59 -4.97
N TYR A 91 -1.80 -4.20 -5.84
CA TYR A 91 -0.53 -4.81 -5.44
C TYR A 91 0.53 -4.74 -6.55
N ASP A 92 1.82 -4.78 -6.17
CA ASP A 92 2.89 -4.98 -7.16
C ASP A 92 2.96 -6.46 -7.56
N PRO A 93 2.87 -6.80 -8.87
CA PRO A 93 2.93 -8.19 -9.32
C PRO A 93 4.27 -8.87 -9.06
N TRP A 94 5.33 -8.11 -8.73
CA TRP A 94 6.62 -8.73 -8.45
C TRP A 94 6.60 -9.56 -7.16
N ASN A 95 6.95 -10.82 -7.23
CA ASN A 95 6.95 -11.80 -6.14
C ASN A 95 5.59 -12.02 -5.44
N ALA A 96 4.50 -11.55 -5.99
CA ALA A 96 3.17 -11.59 -5.35
C ALA A 96 2.27 -12.70 -5.90
N GLU A 97 2.70 -13.50 -6.88
CA GLU A 97 1.84 -14.46 -7.59
C GLU A 97 1.17 -15.48 -6.66
N ALA A 98 1.93 -16.07 -5.72
CA ALA A 98 1.37 -17.06 -4.79
C ALA A 98 0.37 -16.42 -3.83
N THR A 99 0.67 -15.24 -3.30
CA THR A 99 -0.24 -14.49 -2.42
C THR A 99 -1.49 -14.05 -3.17
N ARG A 100 -1.33 -13.50 -4.39
CA ARG A 100 -2.46 -13.14 -5.24
C ARG A 100 -3.42 -14.32 -5.43
N GLN A 101 -2.90 -15.49 -5.80
CA GLN A 101 -3.71 -16.67 -6.08
C GLN A 101 -4.51 -17.10 -4.84
N ARG A 102 -3.90 -17.09 -3.66
CA ARG A 102 -4.59 -17.42 -2.41
C ARG A 102 -5.67 -16.41 -2.05
N LEU A 103 -5.42 -15.11 -2.25
CA LEU A 103 -6.42 -14.08 -1.99
C LEU A 103 -7.61 -14.16 -2.99
N GLU A 104 -7.33 -14.46 -4.26
CA GLU A 104 -8.40 -14.70 -5.26
C GLU A 104 -9.19 -15.97 -5.00
N ASP A 105 -8.57 -17.04 -4.48
CA ASP A 105 -9.26 -18.26 -4.04
C ASP A 105 -10.25 -17.98 -2.89
N GLU A 106 -9.98 -16.93 -2.07
CA GLU A 106 -10.92 -16.42 -1.04
C GLU A 106 -11.93 -15.40 -1.59
N GLY A 107 -11.98 -15.21 -2.92
CA GLY A 107 -12.92 -14.33 -3.58
C GLY A 107 -12.57 -12.85 -3.57
N ILE A 108 -11.32 -12.49 -3.25
CA ILE A 108 -10.84 -11.10 -3.17
C ILE A 108 -10.32 -10.66 -4.53
N GLU A 109 -10.84 -9.55 -5.06
CA GLU A 109 -10.38 -8.98 -6.33
C GLU A 109 -8.99 -8.34 -6.16
N CYS A 110 -7.98 -8.85 -6.89
CA CYS A 110 -6.62 -8.36 -6.87
C CYS A 110 -6.24 -7.67 -8.19
N VAL A 111 -5.78 -6.42 -8.12
CA VAL A 111 -5.41 -5.58 -9.28
C VAL A 111 -3.90 -5.37 -9.30
N ALA A 112 -3.25 -5.89 -10.35
CA ALA A 112 -1.80 -5.73 -10.54
C ALA A 112 -1.44 -4.30 -10.96
N LEU A 113 -0.58 -3.65 -10.20
CA LEU A 113 -0.13 -2.27 -10.39
C LEU A 113 1.39 -2.23 -10.53
N ARG A 114 1.89 -2.06 -11.74
CA ARG A 114 3.33 -1.93 -11.99
C ARG A 114 3.85 -0.58 -11.49
N GLN A 115 5.05 -0.57 -10.90
CA GLN A 115 5.67 0.65 -10.34
C GLN A 115 6.26 1.59 -11.41
N GLY A 116 5.49 1.84 -12.48
CA GLY A 116 5.85 2.77 -13.56
C GLY A 116 5.09 4.09 -13.49
N TYR A 117 5.59 5.12 -14.16
CA TYR A 117 4.95 6.44 -14.21
C TYR A 117 3.51 6.40 -14.68
N ALA A 118 3.20 5.59 -15.71
CA ALA A 118 1.85 5.47 -16.26
C ALA A 118 0.81 5.02 -15.21
N THR A 119 1.22 4.11 -14.31
CA THR A 119 0.34 3.58 -13.26
C THR A 119 0.30 4.48 -12.04
N LEU A 120 1.46 5.03 -11.62
CA LEU A 120 1.59 5.68 -10.33
C LEU A 120 1.32 7.18 -10.34
N THR A 121 1.37 7.86 -11.49
CA THR A 121 1.23 9.33 -11.52
C THR A 121 -0.10 9.82 -10.97
N ALA A 122 -1.21 9.23 -11.37
CA ALA A 122 -2.53 9.68 -10.90
C ALA A 122 -2.71 9.49 -9.38
N PRO A 123 -2.47 8.28 -8.80
CA PRO A 123 -2.59 8.11 -7.36
C PRO A 123 -1.55 8.90 -6.55
N CYS A 124 -0.35 9.16 -7.08
CA CYS A 124 0.63 10.00 -6.40
C CYS A 124 0.19 11.47 -6.35
N LYS A 125 -0.36 12.01 -7.43
CA LYS A 125 -0.92 13.38 -7.45
C LYS A 125 -2.12 13.50 -6.52
N GLU A 126 -2.94 12.47 -6.43
CA GLU A 126 -4.05 12.44 -5.47
C GLU A 126 -3.56 12.38 -4.02
N LEU A 127 -2.54 11.57 -3.73
CA LEU A 127 -1.91 11.56 -2.41
C LEU A 127 -1.31 12.92 -2.07
N GLU A 128 -0.57 13.55 -2.99
CA GLU A 128 -0.03 14.89 -2.82
C GLU A 128 -1.13 15.91 -2.52
N ARG A 129 -2.25 15.88 -3.26
CA ARG A 129 -3.42 16.72 -3.00
C ARG A 129 -3.96 16.52 -1.58
N CYS A 130 -4.10 15.26 -1.15
CA CYS A 130 -4.60 14.94 0.18
C CYS A 130 -3.65 15.42 1.29
N VAL A 131 -2.34 15.31 1.09
CA VAL A 131 -1.34 15.80 2.05
C VAL A 131 -1.38 17.33 2.15
N ILE A 132 -1.39 18.04 1.02
CA ILE A 132 -1.43 19.50 0.98
C ILE A 132 -2.71 20.05 1.63
N ASN A 133 -3.84 19.39 1.39
CA ASN A 133 -5.13 19.83 1.93
C ASN A 133 -5.43 19.27 3.33
N HIS A 134 -4.53 18.50 3.94
CA HIS A 134 -4.73 17.84 5.24
C HIS A 134 -5.99 16.96 5.28
N THR A 135 -6.27 16.27 4.16
CA THR A 135 -7.42 15.37 4.01
C THR A 135 -7.03 13.88 4.00
N LEU A 136 -5.81 13.56 4.42
CA LEU A 136 -5.35 12.20 4.71
C LEU A 136 -5.31 11.99 6.23
N ASP A 137 -6.20 11.16 6.76
CA ASP A 137 -6.12 10.67 8.13
C ASP A 137 -5.33 9.36 8.17
N HIS A 138 -4.13 9.40 8.75
CA HIS A 138 -3.25 8.23 8.92
C HIS A 138 -3.16 7.75 10.37
N GLY A 139 -4.05 8.22 11.24
CA GLY A 139 -4.17 7.76 12.63
C GLY A 139 -2.94 8.04 13.50
N GLY A 140 -1.98 8.88 13.07
CA GLY A 140 -0.74 9.13 13.81
C GLY A 140 0.18 7.91 13.91
N ASN A 141 0.14 6.99 12.91
CA ASN A 141 0.98 5.79 12.91
C ASN A 141 2.47 6.16 12.70
N PRO A 142 3.36 5.90 13.68
CA PRO A 142 4.75 6.36 13.63
C PRO A 142 5.58 5.66 12.55
N VAL A 143 5.18 4.47 12.10
CA VAL A 143 5.88 3.74 11.02
C VAL A 143 5.64 4.44 9.69
N ILE A 144 4.40 4.85 9.41
CA ILE A 144 4.08 5.57 8.17
C ILE A 144 4.67 6.99 8.18
N GLU A 145 4.72 7.67 9.32
CA GLU A 145 5.39 8.97 9.44
C GLU A 145 6.88 8.87 9.13
N TRP A 146 7.55 7.84 9.65
CA TRP A 146 8.93 7.55 9.31
C TRP A 146 9.10 7.25 7.82
N MET A 147 8.25 6.39 7.23
CA MET A 147 8.32 6.06 5.81
C MET A 147 8.05 7.28 4.91
N ALA A 148 7.12 8.15 5.30
CA ALA A 148 6.87 9.41 4.59
C ALA A 148 8.10 10.32 4.56
N SER A 149 8.87 10.36 5.65
CA SER A 149 10.14 11.13 5.70
C SER A 149 11.24 10.56 4.79
N ASN A 150 11.09 9.33 4.29
CA ASN A 150 12.05 8.67 3.40
C ASN A 150 11.70 8.80 1.91
N VAL A 151 10.50 9.26 1.56
CA VAL A 151 10.06 9.33 0.17
C VAL A 151 10.71 10.48 -0.56
N GLU A 152 11.26 10.19 -1.73
CA GLU A 152 11.56 11.18 -2.76
C GLU A 152 10.59 11.01 -3.93
N VAL A 153 10.28 12.11 -4.61
CA VAL A 153 9.43 12.09 -5.80
C VAL A 153 10.30 12.24 -7.04
N GLN A 154 10.31 11.21 -7.87
CA GLN A 154 10.96 11.26 -9.17
C GLN A 154 9.98 11.73 -10.22
N THR A 155 10.40 12.69 -11.05
CA THR A 155 9.59 13.26 -12.14
C THR A 155 10.25 12.95 -13.48
N ASP A 156 9.47 12.52 -14.47
CA ASP A 156 9.93 12.37 -15.83
C ASP A 156 9.83 13.68 -16.65
N VAL A 157 10.30 13.64 -17.90
CA VAL A 157 10.29 14.81 -18.80
C VAL A 157 8.87 15.31 -19.15
N ASN A 158 7.85 14.52 -18.93
CA ASN A 158 6.45 14.85 -19.19
C ASN A 158 5.69 15.31 -17.92
N GLY A 159 6.39 15.43 -16.80
CA GLY A 159 5.76 15.80 -15.51
C GLY A 159 5.00 14.67 -14.83
N ASN A 160 5.24 13.42 -15.24
CA ASN A 160 4.73 12.25 -14.51
C ASN A 160 5.58 12.01 -13.27
N ILE A 161 4.94 11.61 -12.18
CA ILE A 161 5.61 11.42 -10.89
C ILE A 161 5.45 9.99 -10.37
N ARG A 162 6.44 9.56 -9.59
CA ARG A 162 6.38 8.32 -8.80
C ARG A 162 7.20 8.44 -7.51
N PRO A 163 6.85 7.74 -6.44
CA PRO A 163 7.67 7.69 -5.24
C PRO A 163 8.88 6.79 -5.48
N VAL A 164 10.01 7.21 -4.94
CA VAL A 164 11.26 6.43 -4.97
C VAL A 164 11.95 6.50 -3.61
N ARG A 165 12.81 5.53 -3.33
CA ARG A 165 13.74 5.61 -2.20
C ARG A 165 14.90 6.54 -2.57
N PRO A 166 15.45 7.31 -1.62
CA PRO A 166 16.66 8.08 -1.85
C PRO A 166 17.80 7.18 -2.34
N GLU A 167 18.58 7.65 -3.32
CA GLU A 167 19.71 6.88 -3.84
C GLU A 167 20.76 6.57 -2.75
N HIS A 168 21.01 7.54 -1.87
CA HIS A 168 21.89 7.35 -0.72
C HIS A 168 21.16 6.64 0.43
N ASN A 169 21.74 5.56 0.92
CA ASN A 169 21.20 4.73 2.01
C ASN A 169 19.85 4.06 1.67
N SER A 170 19.60 3.75 0.40
CA SER A 170 18.35 3.10 -0.04
C SER A 170 18.02 1.81 0.72
N GLY A 171 19.03 1.09 1.23
CA GLY A 171 18.85 -0.11 2.04
C GLY A 171 18.17 0.13 3.39
N SER A 172 18.39 1.30 4.01
CA SER A 172 17.82 1.68 5.32
C SER A 172 16.60 2.60 5.21
N LYS A 173 16.30 3.13 4.02
CA LYS A 173 15.18 4.03 3.78
C LYS A 173 14.01 3.25 3.20
N LYS A 174 13.00 3.00 4.00
CA LYS A 174 11.80 2.23 3.62
C LYS A 174 10.67 3.16 3.24
N ILE A 175 9.94 2.77 2.18
CA ILE A 175 8.76 3.49 1.67
C ILE A 175 7.58 2.53 1.42
N ASP A 176 7.70 1.29 1.85
CA ASP A 176 6.76 0.20 1.54
C ASP A 176 5.32 0.54 1.96
N GLY A 177 5.14 1.22 3.12
CA GLY A 177 3.84 1.71 3.56
C GLY A 177 3.26 2.82 2.68
N ILE A 178 4.11 3.68 2.11
CA ILE A 178 3.68 4.70 1.15
C ILE A 178 3.32 4.06 -0.19
N MET A 179 4.07 3.03 -0.63
CA MET A 179 3.73 2.28 -1.84
C MET A 179 2.40 1.56 -1.68
N ALA A 180 2.16 0.89 -0.55
CA ALA A 180 0.88 0.28 -0.24
C ALA A 180 -0.27 1.32 -0.26
N LEU A 181 -0.08 2.51 0.32
CA LEU A 181 -1.05 3.61 0.26
C LEU A 181 -1.34 4.06 -1.18
N VAL A 182 -0.30 4.22 -1.99
CA VAL A 182 -0.45 4.61 -3.42
C VAL A 182 -1.23 3.54 -4.19
N PHE A 183 -1.00 2.26 -3.93
CA PHE A 183 -1.76 1.17 -4.55
C PHE A 183 -3.23 1.17 -4.10
N MET A 184 -3.50 1.42 -2.82
CA MET A 184 -4.87 1.56 -2.30
C MET A 184 -5.59 2.74 -2.97
N ILE A 185 -4.95 3.91 -3.08
CA ILE A 185 -5.51 5.07 -3.76
C ILE A 185 -5.76 4.77 -5.25
N ALA A 186 -4.83 4.07 -5.93
CA ALA A 186 -4.98 3.71 -7.34
C ALA A 186 -6.26 2.91 -7.63
N VAL A 187 -6.53 1.88 -6.83
CA VAL A 187 -7.75 1.09 -6.99
C VAL A 187 -9.01 1.84 -6.54
N GLY A 188 -8.88 2.75 -5.57
CA GLY A 188 -9.97 3.64 -5.15
C GLY A 188 -10.33 4.69 -6.19
N LEU A 189 -9.37 5.18 -6.99
CA LEU A 189 -9.60 6.08 -8.11
C LEU A 189 -10.26 5.35 -9.28
N ALA A 190 -9.79 4.16 -9.63
CA ALA A 190 -10.33 3.37 -10.74
C ALA A 190 -11.81 2.95 -10.52
N ASN A 191 -12.28 2.89 -9.29
CA ASN A 191 -13.67 2.53 -8.98
C ASN A 191 -14.63 3.73 -8.99
N THR A 192 -14.19 4.94 -9.33
CA THR A 192 -15.06 6.12 -9.47
C THR A 192 -15.68 6.25 -10.85
N ASP A 193 -15.22 5.49 -11.82
CA ASP A 193 -15.85 5.37 -13.12
C ASP A 193 -17.05 4.41 -12.98
N GLY A 194 -18.21 4.97 -12.60
CA GLY A 194 -19.51 4.32 -12.89
C GLY A 194 -19.57 4.01 -14.37
N PRO A 195 -20.52 3.17 -14.84
CA PRO A 195 -20.56 2.74 -16.24
C PRO A 195 -20.41 3.95 -17.14
N SER A 196 -19.42 3.90 -18.03
CA SER A 196 -19.13 4.97 -18.98
C SER A 196 -20.44 5.39 -19.64
N ILE A 197 -20.74 6.70 -19.66
CA ILE A 197 -21.90 7.22 -20.40
C ILE A 197 -21.90 6.80 -21.88
N TYR A 198 -20.80 6.28 -22.38
CA TYR A 198 -20.67 5.70 -23.73
C TYR A 198 -21.06 4.21 -23.80
N GLU A 199 -21.34 3.53 -22.69
CA GLU A 199 -21.81 2.12 -22.66
C GLU A 199 -23.33 1.99 -22.54
N THR A 200 -24.09 3.09 -22.62
CA THR A 200 -25.55 3.02 -22.68
C THR A 200 -25.97 2.71 -24.13
N PRO A 201 -26.40 1.48 -24.47
CA PRO A 201 -26.97 1.20 -25.80
C PRO A 201 -28.31 1.90 -25.87
N GLY A 202 -28.41 3.04 -26.57
CA GLY A 202 -29.71 3.65 -26.78
C GLY A 202 -29.77 5.14 -27.08
N ALA A 203 -28.67 5.85 -27.24
CA ALA A 203 -28.68 7.27 -27.60
C ALA A 203 -28.31 7.54 -29.06
N MET A 204 -28.83 6.72 -29.99
CA MET A 204 -28.83 7.02 -31.41
C MET A 204 -30.17 6.61 -32.00
N SER A 205 -31.18 7.45 -31.81
CA SER A 205 -32.34 7.54 -32.71
C SER A 205 -33.03 8.88 -32.42
N LEU A 206 -32.68 9.90 -33.20
CA LEU A 206 -33.58 10.84 -33.91
C LEU A 206 -32.70 11.83 -34.70
#